data_9d63049cf98c841c4df7580ccec1cb58
#
_entry.id   9d63049cf98c841c4df7580ccec1cb58
#
_cell.length_a   1.000
_cell.length_b   1.000
_cell.length_c   1.000
_cell.angle_alpha   90.00
_cell.angle_beta   90.00
_cell.angle_gamma   90.00
#
_symmetry.space_group_name_H-M   'P 1'
#
loop_
_entity.id
_entity.type
_entity.pdbx_description
1 polymer ?
#
loop_
_entity_poly.entity_id
_entity_poly.type
_entity_poly.pdbx_seq_one_letter_code
_entity_poly.pdbx_strand_id
1 'polypeptide(L)'
;MYHINNTKRYATLFAFIIIVLFAGCRSTPQLKAGEGYVTVKGGKIWYRILGEGKQTPLLMLHGGPGGTSKSFYQFASLGEDRPVIIFDQLGSGRSGYHTDTTLLKVENFVEQVEALKTSLGLKEFYLHGHSWGTALALEYYLKYPKGIKAIIFNSPYFSTSLWKADADTLITTLPDSIQLAIKTGEKNHDYGSPAYKNANEVFYKNFGVRKTKLTSELDTSTAKGNEFIY
;
A
#
# COMPACT_ATOMS: atom_id res chain seq x y z
N MET A 1 9.60 70.70 -22.08
CA MET A 1 8.69 69.80 -22.81
C MET A 1 9.37 68.43 -22.90
N TYR A 2 9.06 67.51 -21.97
CA TYR A 2 9.68 66.19 -21.93
C TYR A 2 8.78 65.17 -22.63
N HIS A 3 9.13 64.74 -23.81
CA HIS A 3 8.53 63.59 -24.47
C HIS A 3 9.02 62.32 -23.82
N ILE A 4 8.23 61.79 -22.89
CA ILE A 4 8.52 60.46 -22.32
C ILE A 4 8.15 59.43 -23.39
N ASN A 5 9.15 58.68 -23.85
CA ASN A 5 9.06 57.71 -24.94
C ASN A 5 8.23 56.49 -24.50
N ASN A 6 6.92 56.49 -24.84
CA ASN A 6 5.96 55.47 -24.46
C ASN A 6 6.33 54.05 -24.97
N THR A 7 7.14 53.92 -26.00
CA THR A 7 7.60 52.65 -26.57
C THR A 7 8.41 51.79 -25.60
N LYS A 8 9.20 52.38 -24.70
CA LYS A 8 9.94 51.64 -23.68
C LYS A 8 9.04 51.04 -22.58
N ARG A 9 7.97 51.70 -22.25
CA ARG A 9 6.99 51.22 -21.27
C ARG A 9 6.22 50.01 -21.77
N TYR A 10 5.82 49.97 -23.03
CA TYR A 10 5.11 48.84 -23.62
C TYR A 10 6.03 47.64 -23.82
N ALA A 11 7.30 47.82 -24.16
CA ALA A 11 8.30 46.77 -24.27
C ALA A 11 8.57 46.06 -22.92
N THR A 12 8.60 46.86 -21.83
CA THR A 12 8.84 46.33 -20.48
C THR A 12 7.59 45.56 -19.97
N LEU A 13 6.38 46.05 -20.26
CA LEU A 13 5.12 45.38 -19.91
C LEU A 13 4.97 44.05 -20.68
N PHE A 14 5.32 44.04 -21.98
CA PHE A 14 5.24 42.85 -22.82
C PHE A 14 6.24 41.78 -22.39
N ALA A 15 7.46 42.17 -21.99
CA ALA A 15 8.47 41.26 -21.43
C ALA A 15 8.03 40.65 -20.09
N PHE A 16 7.34 41.41 -19.23
CA PHE A 16 6.82 40.92 -17.96
C PHE A 16 5.67 39.91 -18.15
N ILE A 17 4.77 40.15 -19.13
CA ILE A 17 3.69 39.21 -19.47
C ILE A 17 4.24 37.88 -20.04
N ILE A 18 5.27 37.92 -20.85
CA ILE A 18 5.92 36.70 -21.38
C ILE A 18 6.57 35.89 -20.27
N ILE A 19 7.23 36.52 -19.29
CA ILE A 19 7.85 35.82 -18.15
C ILE A 19 6.80 35.14 -17.28
N VAL A 20 5.62 35.74 -17.08
CA VAL A 20 4.53 35.16 -16.29
C VAL A 20 3.90 33.95 -17.01
N LEU A 21 3.85 33.94 -18.36
CA LEU A 21 3.31 32.83 -19.14
C LEU A 21 4.23 31.58 -19.15
N PHE A 22 5.54 31.77 -18.97
CA PHE A 22 6.49 30.64 -18.85
C PHE A 22 6.59 30.05 -17.45
N ALA A 23 6.08 30.72 -16.42
CA ALA A 23 6.09 30.22 -15.03
C ALA A 23 4.96 29.21 -14.74
N GLY A 24 4.03 28.94 -15.68
CA GLY A 24 2.77 28.23 -15.43
C GLY A 24 2.74 26.73 -15.71
N CYS A 25 3.71 26.16 -16.40
CA CYS A 25 3.69 24.72 -16.71
C CYS A 25 4.82 23.95 -16.01
N ARG A 26 4.77 23.84 -14.69
CA ARG A 26 5.45 22.72 -14.03
C ARG A 26 4.59 21.48 -14.27
N SER A 27 4.84 20.79 -15.38
CA SER A 27 4.31 19.44 -15.57
C SER A 27 4.69 18.60 -14.38
N THR A 28 3.70 18.03 -13.69
CA THR A 28 3.97 17.01 -12.68
C THR A 28 4.80 15.91 -13.36
N PRO A 29 5.95 15.49 -12.82
CA PRO A 29 6.72 14.42 -13.44
C PRO A 29 5.80 13.22 -13.66
N GLN A 30 5.73 12.75 -14.91
CA GLN A 30 4.96 11.55 -15.21
C GLN A 30 5.64 10.36 -14.52
N LEU A 31 4.88 9.62 -13.75
CA LEU A 31 5.36 8.37 -13.17
C LEU A 31 5.67 7.39 -14.29
N LYS A 32 6.86 6.80 -14.25
CA LYS A 32 7.30 5.78 -15.21
C LYS A 32 7.28 4.41 -14.56
N ALA A 33 6.95 3.39 -15.34
CA ALA A 33 7.07 2.01 -14.89
C ALA A 33 8.51 1.70 -14.45
N GLY A 34 8.66 0.95 -13.38
CA GLY A 34 9.95 0.61 -12.80
C GLY A 34 9.86 0.32 -11.31
N GLU A 35 11.00 0.09 -10.71
CA GLU A 35 11.09 -0.20 -9.27
C GLU A 35 12.22 0.58 -8.61
N GLY A 36 12.17 0.67 -7.30
CA GLY A 36 13.17 1.38 -6.52
C GLY A 36 13.00 1.20 -5.03
N TYR A 37 13.76 1.97 -4.28
CA TYR A 37 13.74 1.97 -2.83
C TYR A 37 13.58 3.40 -2.30
N VAL A 38 12.82 3.53 -1.22
CA VAL A 38 12.71 4.76 -0.44
C VAL A 38 13.29 4.53 0.95
N THR A 39 14.16 5.44 1.39
CA THR A 39 14.69 5.40 2.76
C THR A 39 13.63 5.87 3.73
N VAL A 40 13.41 5.07 4.78
CA VAL A 40 12.49 5.34 5.87
C VAL A 40 13.19 5.11 7.20
N LYS A 41 12.57 5.49 8.31
CA LYS A 41 13.10 5.15 9.63
C LYS A 41 13.18 3.63 9.77
N GLY A 42 14.38 3.12 10.03
CA GLY A 42 14.66 1.69 10.22
C GLY A 42 15.07 0.94 8.97
N GLY A 43 15.17 1.58 7.79
CA GLY A 43 15.64 0.89 6.59
C GLY A 43 15.21 1.51 5.27
N LYS A 44 14.95 0.63 4.31
CA LYS A 44 14.45 1.03 2.99
C LYS A 44 13.23 0.18 2.65
N ILE A 45 12.20 0.81 2.10
CA ILE A 45 11.04 0.13 1.52
C ILE A 45 11.20 0.02 0.01
N TRP A 46 10.93 -1.16 -0.50
CA TRP A 46 10.89 -1.41 -1.95
C TRP A 46 9.53 -1.05 -2.51
N TYR A 47 9.51 -0.48 -3.72
CA TYR A 47 8.29 -0.24 -4.47
C TYR A 47 8.45 -0.60 -5.94
N ARG A 48 7.31 -0.81 -6.61
CA ARG A 48 7.23 -0.95 -8.07
C ARG A 48 6.04 -0.15 -8.60
N ILE A 49 6.26 0.51 -9.73
CA ILE A 49 5.22 1.18 -10.51
C ILE A 49 4.91 0.29 -11.70
N LEU A 50 3.66 -0.15 -11.80
CA LEU A 50 3.14 -0.93 -12.91
C LEU A 50 2.42 0.01 -13.86
N GLY A 51 2.82 0.00 -15.15
CA GLY A 51 2.26 0.84 -16.19
C GLY A 51 2.66 2.31 -16.15
N GLU A 52 2.25 3.03 -17.17
CA GLU A 52 2.57 4.45 -17.43
C GLU A 52 1.33 5.24 -17.86
N GLY A 53 0.14 4.77 -17.51
CA GLY A 53 -1.12 5.46 -17.81
C GLY A 53 -1.15 6.89 -17.25
N LYS A 54 -1.98 7.73 -17.83
CA LYS A 54 -2.02 9.18 -17.52
C LYS A 54 -3.05 9.54 -16.45
N GLN A 55 -3.90 8.59 -16.06
CA GLN A 55 -4.92 8.80 -15.05
C GLN A 55 -4.31 8.91 -13.65
N THR A 56 -5.12 9.38 -12.70
CA THR A 56 -4.71 9.48 -11.28
C THR A 56 -4.12 8.17 -10.77
N PRO A 57 -2.90 8.16 -10.20
CA PRO A 57 -2.23 6.96 -9.72
C PRO A 57 -3.02 6.22 -8.64
N LEU A 58 -2.81 4.91 -8.56
CA LEU A 58 -3.34 4.04 -7.50
C LEU A 58 -2.19 3.54 -6.62
N LEU A 59 -2.19 3.92 -5.34
CA LEU A 59 -1.25 3.43 -4.33
C LEU A 59 -1.90 2.31 -3.54
N MET A 60 -1.23 1.14 -3.44
CA MET A 60 -1.79 -0.07 -2.87
C MET A 60 -1.03 -0.53 -1.62
N LEU A 61 -1.76 -0.73 -0.52
CA LEU A 61 -1.28 -1.14 0.80
C LEU A 61 -1.66 -2.61 1.05
N HIS A 62 -0.64 -3.49 1.12
CA HIS A 62 -0.88 -4.92 1.34
C HIS A 62 -1.33 -5.26 2.76
N GLY A 63 -1.91 -6.44 2.89
CA GLY A 63 -2.37 -7.00 4.16
C GLY A 63 -1.24 -7.61 4.99
N GLY A 64 -1.63 -8.25 6.05
CA GLY A 64 -0.80 -8.84 7.11
C GLY A 64 -1.24 -8.27 8.45
N PRO A 65 -0.41 -7.47 9.17
CA PRO A 65 0.92 -6.94 8.78
C PRO A 65 1.95 -8.04 8.45
N GLY A 66 3.04 -7.70 7.78
CA GLY A 66 4.08 -8.68 7.41
C GLY A 66 3.82 -9.45 6.10
N GLY A 67 2.70 -9.20 5.41
CA GLY A 67 2.46 -9.69 4.06
C GLY A 67 3.37 -9.02 3.01
N THR A 68 3.08 -9.24 1.74
CA THR A 68 3.82 -8.61 0.63
C THR A 68 2.87 -8.06 -0.43
N SER A 69 3.39 -7.18 -1.28
CA SER A 69 2.66 -6.66 -2.43
C SER A 69 2.45 -7.68 -3.56
N LYS A 70 2.90 -8.92 -3.39
CA LYS A 70 2.80 -10.01 -4.37
C LYS A 70 1.37 -10.23 -4.87
N SER A 71 0.39 -10.18 -3.99
CA SER A 71 -1.03 -10.36 -4.33
C SER A 71 -1.57 -9.27 -5.28
N PHE A 72 -0.89 -8.13 -5.40
CA PHE A 72 -1.33 -7.02 -6.23
C PHE A 72 -0.93 -7.12 -7.70
N TYR A 73 -0.07 -8.06 -8.07
CA TYR A 73 0.25 -8.28 -9.48
C TYR A 73 -0.98 -8.67 -10.32
N GLN A 74 -2.02 -9.23 -9.71
CA GLN A 74 -3.30 -9.47 -10.39
C GLN A 74 -3.99 -8.19 -10.89
N PHE A 75 -3.61 -7.02 -10.37
CA PHE A 75 -4.12 -5.71 -10.80
C PHE A 75 -3.21 -5.02 -11.82
N ALA A 76 -2.20 -5.70 -12.36
CA ALA A 76 -1.23 -5.11 -13.28
C ALA A 76 -1.87 -4.54 -14.55
N SER A 77 -3.00 -5.11 -15.01
CA SER A 77 -3.76 -4.60 -16.17
C SER A 77 -4.29 -3.18 -15.96
N LEU A 78 -4.50 -2.72 -14.72
CA LEU A 78 -4.85 -1.33 -14.43
C LEU A 78 -3.71 -0.36 -14.82
N GLY A 79 -2.48 -0.88 -14.99
CA GLY A 79 -1.32 -0.11 -15.44
C GLY A 79 -1.44 0.46 -16.84
N GLU A 80 -2.33 -0.08 -17.69
CA GLU A 80 -2.64 0.46 -19.02
C GLU A 80 -3.36 1.82 -18.92
N ASP A 81 -4.17 2.01 -17.88
CA ASP A 81 -4.96 3.21 -17.65
C ASP A 81 -4.23 4.22 -16.74
N ARG A 82 -3.64 3.74 -15.66
CA ARG A 82 -3.01 4.56 -14.62
C ARG A 82 -1.77 3.91 -14.02
N PRO A 83 -0.83 4.68 -13.45
CA PRO A 83 0.26 4.10 -12.68
C PRO A 83 -0.31 3.38 -11.44
N VAL A 84 0.01 2.09 -11.28
CA VAL A 84 -0.31 1.30 -10.09
C VAL A 84 0.96 1.13 -9.28
N ILE A 85 0.97 1.68 -8.07
CA ILE A 85 2.12 1.69 -7.18
C ILE A 85 1.89 0.65 -6.10
N ILE A 86 2.75 -0.36 -6.09
CA ILE A 86 2.80 -1.40 -5.07
C ILE A 86 4.11 -1.26 -4.29
N PHE A 87 4.11 -1.58 -3.02
CA PHE A 87 5.33 -1.58 -2.21
C PHE A 87 5.24 -2.64 -1.11
N ASP A 88 6.39 -3.11 -0.66
CA ASP A 88 6.49 -3.97 0.51
C ASP A 88 6.74 -3.08 1.74
N GLN A 89 5.94 -3.25 2.79
CA GLN A 89 6.10 -2.53 4.04
C GLN A 89 7.40 -2.98 4.74
N LEU A 90 7.98 -2.12 5.56
CA LEU A 90 9.23 -2.40 6.25
C LEU A 90 9.14 -3.71 7.04
N GLY A 91 10.17 -4.52 6.95
CA GLY A 91 10.24 -5.83 7.59
C GLY A 91 9.67 -6.98 6.77
N SER A 92 9.13 -6.74 5.57
CA SER A 92 8.58 -7.80 4.72
C SER A 92 9.04 -7.70 3.26
N GLY A 93 8.88 -8.79 2.55
CA GLY A 93 9.13 -8.86 1.12
C GLY A 93 10.56 -8.47 0.73
N ARG A 94 10.68 -7.46 -0.13
CA ARG A 94 11.95 -6.87 -0.59
C ARG A 94 12.45 -5.72 0.29
N SER A 95 11.67 -5.34 1.31
CA SER A 95 11.93 -4.20 2.21
C SER A 95 12.73 -4.57 3.45
N GLY A 96 13.60 -5.57 3.39
CA GLY A 96 14.56 -5.90 4.44
C GLY A 96 13.95 -6.54 5.70
N TYR A 97 14.51 -7.70 6.06
CA TYR A 97 14.02 -8.54 7.17
C TYR A 97 14.59 -8.18 8.55
N HIS A 98 15.73 -7.50 8.59
CA HIS A 98 16.43 -7.17 9.84
C HIS A 98 15.94 -5.83 10.39
N THR A 99 14.65 -5.77 10.70
CA THR A 99 14.02 -4.55 11.19
C THR A 99 13.98 -4.58 12.72
N ASP A 100 14.31 -3.45 13.32
CA ASP A 100 14.05 -3.23 14.74
C ASP A 100 12.55 -3.35 15.00
N THR A 101 12.15 -4.37 15.77
CA THR A 101 10.76 -4.66 16.08
C THR A 101 10.07 -3.52 16.84
N THR A 102 10.83 -2.64 17.50
CA THR A 102 10.28 -1.43 18.16
C THR A 102 9.68 -0.45 17.15
N LEU A 103 10.05 -0.57 15.88
CA LEU A 103 9.53 0.22 14.77
C LEU A 103 8.27 -0.37 14.12
N LEU A 104 7.85 -1.58 14.50
CA LEU A 104 6.66 -2.24 13.97
C LEU A 104 5.39 -1.71 14.67
N LYS A 105 5.17 -0.40 14.52
CA LYS A 105 4.02 0.33 15.06
C LYS A 105 3.27 0.99 13.91
N VAL A 106 1.95 1.12 14.07
CA VAL A 106 1.06 1.70 13.04
C VAL A 106 1.56 3.06 12.57
N GLU A 107 2.02 3.89 13.49
CA GLU A 107 2.52 5.23 13.20
C GLU A 107 3.73 5.20 12.26
N ASN A 108 4.62 4.23 12.43
CA ASN A 108 5.78 4.09 11.55
C ASN A 108 5.39 3.57 10.15
N PHE A 109 4.38 2.70 10.05
CA PHE A 109 3.85 2.29 8.76
C PHE A 109 3.16 3.45 8.02
N VAL A 110 2.46 4.32 8.75
CA VAL A 110 1.88 5.56 8.20
C VAL A 110 2.97 6.46 7.61
N GLU A 111 4.10 6.64 8.33
CA GLU A 111 5.23 7.43 7.83
C GLU A 111 5.88 6.81 6.59
N GLN A 112 5.88 5.49 6.43
CA GLN A 112 6.37 4.83 5.20
C GLN A 112 5.52 5.21 3.99
N VAL A 113 4.19 5.26 4.14
CA VAL A 113 3.27 5.69 3.08
C VAL A 113 3.55 7.14 2.67
N GLU A 114 3.72 8.05 3.66
CA GLU A 114 4.02 9.45 3.39
C GLU A 114 5.40 9.64 2.74
N ALA A 115 6.41 8.89 3.17
CA ALA A 115 7.74 8.90 2.56
C ALA A 115 7.69 8.45 1.09
N LEU A 116 6.94 7.38 0.79
CA LEU A 116 6.76 6.88 -0.56
C LEU A 116 6.02 7.90 -1.44
N LYS A 117 4.89 8.42 -0.96
CA LYS A 117 4.11 9.48 -1.64
C LYS A 117 5.00 10.68 -1.98
N THR A 118 5.76 11.15 -1.01
CA THR A 118 6.65 12.32 -1.17
C THR A 118 7.78 12.04 -2.15
N SER A 119 8.44 10.87 -2.03
CA SER A 119 9.52 10.46 -2.93
C SER A 119 9.07 10.34 -4.39
N LEU A 120 7.84 9.89 -4.63
CA LEU A 120 7.25 9.78 -5.95
C LEU A 120 6.57 11.06 -6.44
N GLY A 121 6.50 12.10 -5.61
CA GLY A 121 5.86 13.37 -5.96
C GLY A 121 4.36 13.25 -6.19
N LEU A 122 3.66 12.34 -5.52
CA LEU A 122 2.23 12.12 -5.68
C LEU A 122 1.45 13.30 -5.09
N LYS A 123 0.82 14.09 -5.96
CA LYS A 123 -0.03 15.21 -5.57
C LYS A 123 -1.47 14.78 -5.34
N GLU A 124 -1.99 13.95 -6.24
CA GLU A 124 -3.31 13.33 -6.18
C GLU A 124 -3.21 11.85 -6.50
N PHE A 125 -3.90 11.00 -5.74
CA PHE A 125 -3.87 9.55 -5.92
C PHE A 125 -5.12 8.90 -5.30
N TYR A 126 -5.42 7.68 -5.76
CA TYR A 126 -6.32 6.76 -5.08
C TYR A 126 -5.52 5.89 -4.13
N LEU A 127 -6.08 5.61 -2.96
CA LEU A 127 -5.47 4.77 -1.95
C LEU A 127 -6.27 3.47 -1.81
N HIS A 128 -5.62 2.32 -2.04
CA HIS A 128 -6.23 1.01 -1.86
C HIS A 128 -5.58 0.29 -0.69
N GLY A 129 -6.38 -0.18 0.25
CA GLY A 129 -5.94 -1.07 1.32
C GLY A 129 -6.58 -2.44 1.19
N HIS A 130 -5.81 -3.50 1.47
CA HIS A 130 -6.32 -4.86 1.57
C HIS A 130 -6.07 -5.41 2.97
N SER A 131 -7.10 -5.97 3.62
CA SER A 131 -7.01 -6.54 4.98
C SER A 131 -6.40 -5.53 5.96
N TRP A 132 -5.30 -5.84 6.66
CA TRP A 132 -4.52 -4.88 7.46
C TRP A 132 -4.24 -3.56 6.73
N GLY A 133 -3.98 -3.61 5.43
CA GLY A 133 -3.77 -2.40 4.62
C GLY A 133 -4.96 -1.45 4.62
N THR A 134 -6.18 -1.89 4.99
CA THR A 134 -7.35 -1.01 5.14
C THR A 134 -7.25 -0.17 6.42
N ALA A 135 -6.82 -0.78 7.52
CA ALA A 135 -6.55 -0.03 8.76
C ALA A 135 -5.42 0.98 8.53
N LEU A 136 -4.33 0.56 7.88
CA LEU A 136 -3.23 1.46 7.53
C LEU A 136 -3.69 2.61 6.62
N ALA A 137 -4.56 2.35 5.64
CA ALA A 137 -5.12 3.39 4.77
C ALA A 137 -5.96 4.40 5.54
N LEU A 138 -6.75 3.94 6.51
CA LEU A 138 -7.56 4.80 7.36
C LEU A 138 -6.68 5.66 8.28
N GLU A 139 -5.71 5.06 8.98
CA GLU A 139 -4.77 5.79 9.85
C GLU A 139 -3.94 6.80 9.07
N TYR A 140 -3.51 6.43 7.85
CA TYR A 140 -2.82 7.35 6.96
C TYR A 140 -3.71 8.54 6.58
N TYR A 141 -4.96 8.29 6.18
CA TYR A 141 -5.92 9.35 5.85
C TYR A 141 -6.19 10.30 7.02
N LEU A 142 -6.36 9.76 8.23
CA LEU A 142 -6.60 10.59 9.42
C LEU A 142 -5.44 11.53 9.70
N LYS A 143 -4.21 11.15 9.37
CA LYS A 143 -3.02 11.98 9.57
C LYS A 143 -2.68 12.85 8.35
N TYR A 144 -2.80 12.31 7.15
CA TYR A 144 -2.38 12.93 5.88
C TYR A 144 -3.49 12.91 4.82
N PRO A 145 -4.62 13.63 5.00
CA PRO A 145 -5.76 13.56 4.08
C PRO A 145 -5.51 14.19 2.71
N LYS A 146 -4.48 15.02 2.58
CA LYS A 146 -4.26 15.81 1.35
C LYS A 146 -3.82 14.94 0.17
N GLY A 147 -4.51 15.13 -0.97
CA GLY A 147 -4.20 14.47 -2.23
C GLY A 147 -4.91 13.14 -2.43
N ILE A 148 -5.59 12.60 -1.42
CA ILE A 148 -6.37 11.36 -1.56
C ILE A 148 -7.71 11.69 -2.21
N LYS A 149 -7.93 11.15 -3.42
CA LYS A 149 -9.17 11.34 -4.19
C LYS A 149 -10.29 10.41 -3.70
N ALA A 150 -9.93 9.18 -3.36
CA ALA A 150 -10.80 8.19 -2.73
C ALA A 150 -9.97 7.08 -2.08
N ILE A 151 -10.58 6.37 -1.13
CA ILE A 151 -10.02 5.19 -0.50
C ILE A 151 -10.85 3.97 -0.90
N ILE A 152 -10.16 2.90 -1.28
CA ILE A 152 -10.76 1.62 -1.64
C ILE A 152 -10.40 0.62 -0.53
N PHE A 153 -11.40 0.18 0.22
CA PHE A 153 -11.24 -0.83 1.26
C PHE A 153 -11.60 -2.21 0.69
N ASN A 154 -10.60 -3.07 0.59
CA ASN A 154 -10.76 -4.45 0.11
C ASN A 154 -10.57 -5.42 1.27
N SER A 155 -11.60 -6.24 1.58
CA SER A 155 -11.64 -7.12 2.74
C SER A 155 -11.28 -6.36 4.03
N PRO A 156 -12.07 -5.37 4.44
CA PRO A 156 -11.70 -4.40 5.46
C PRO A 156 -11.43 -5.04 6.83
N TYR A 157 -10.38 -4.57 7.48
CA TYR A 157 -9.99 -4.92 8.83
C TYR A 157 -9.81 -3.62 9.63
N PHE A 158 -10.79 -3.27 10.45
CA PHE A 158 -10.76 -2.05 11.25
C PHE A 158 -10.76 -2.30 12.76
N SER A 159 -11.02 -3.54 13.18
CA SER A 159 -11.08 -3.89 14.60
C SER A 159 -10.68 -5.34 14.80
N THR A 160 -9.62 -5.55 15.57
CA THR A 160 -9.14 -6.88 15.97
C THR A 160 -10.22 -7.65 16.74
N SER A 161 -10.93 -6.97 17.65
CA SER A 161 -11.96 -7.59 18.48
C SER A 161 -13.15 -8.07 17.65
N LEU A 162 -13.62 -7.26 16.69
CA LEU A 162 -14.72 -7.67 15.81
C LEU A 162 -14.27 -8.80 14.88
N TRP A 163 -13.09 -8.69 14.27
CA TRP A 163 -12.55 -9.74 13.41
C TRP A 163 -12.45 -11.07 14.15
N LYS A 164 -11.96 -11.05 15.41
CA LYS A 164 -11.87 -12.26 16.24
C LYS A 164 -13.25 -12.84 16.54
N ALA A 165 -14.22 -12.01 16.92
CA ALA A 165 -15.58 -12.46 17.21
C ALA A 165 -16.25 -13.10 15.98
N ASP A 166 -16.05 -12.52 14.79
CA ASP A 166 -16.54 -13.08 13.53
C ASP A 166 -15.85 -14.41 13.21
N ALA A 167 -14.52 -14.49 13.37
CA ALA A 167 -13.76 -15.72 13.19
C ALA A 167 -14.22 -16.82 14.15
N ASP A 168 -14.39 -16.50 15.44
CA ASP A 168 -14.92 -17.43 16.45
C ASP A 168 -16.31 -17.97 16.05
N THR A 169 -17.15 -17.10 15.50
CA THR A 169 -18.49 -17.51 14.99
C THR A 169 -18.37 -18.46 13.81
N LEU A 170 -17.50 -18.14 12.83
CA LEU A 170 -17.28 -19.01 11.66
C LEU A 170 -16.67 -20.37 12.08
N ILE A 171 -15.77 -20.40 13.05
CA ILE A 171 -15.18 -21.64 13.58
C ILE A 171 -16.26 -22.58 14.10
N THR A 172 -17.33 -22.08 14.72
CA THR A 172 -18.42 -22.95 15.23
C THR A 172 -19.14 -23.74 14.14
N THR A 173 -19.01 -23.35 12.89
CA THR A 173 -19.62 -24.03 11.74
C THR A 173 -18.72 -25.13 11.14
N LEU A 174 -17.49 -25.27 11.63
CA LEU A 174 -16.55 -26.31 11.18
C LEU A 174 -16.75 -27.61 11.97
N PRO A 175 -16.23 -28.76 11.48
CA PRO A 175 -16.25 -30.02 12.23
C PRO A 175 -15.60 -29.88 13.62
N ASP A 176 -16.13 -30.59 14.62
CA ASP A 176 -15.69 -30.50 16.02
C ASP A 176 -14.19 -30.71 16.21
N SER A 177 -13.58 -31.64 15.45
CA SER A 177 -12.13 -31.89 15.50
C SER A 177 -11.31 -30.66 15.06
N ILE A 178 -11.81 -29.91 14.07
CA ILE A 178 -11.18 -28.69 13.58
C ILE A 178 -11.34 -27.56 14.60
N GLN A 179 -12.53 -27.38 15.15
CA GLN A 179 -12.78 -26.41 16.22
C GLN A 179 -11.86 -26.67 17.41
N LEU A 180 -11.74 -27.93 17.84
CA LEU A 180 -10.90 -28.30 18.97
C LEU A 180 -9.42 -28.01 18.71
N ALA A 181 -8.92 -28.31 17.50
CA ALA A 181 -7.53 -28.06 17.13
C ALA A 181 -7.21 -26.56 17.13
N ILE A 182 -8.10 -25.71 16.59
CA ILE A 182 -7.93 -24.26 16.61
C ILE A 182 -7.91 -23.75 18.06
N LYS A 183 -8.96 -24.05 18.85
CA LYS A 183 -9.08 -23.59 20.23
C LYS A 183 -7.90 -24.04 21.12
N THR A 184 -7.41 -25.27 20.90
CA THR A 184 -6.27 -25.81 21.66
C THR A 184 -4.98 -25.08 21.29
N GLY A 185 -4.72 -24.87 19.99
CA GLY A 185 -3.55 -24.15 19.53
C GLY A 185 -3.52 -22.71 20.03
N GLU A 186 -4.63 -22.00 19.94
CA GLU A 186 -4.75 -20.62 20.43
C GLU A 186 -4.55 -20.54 21.95
N LYS A 187 -5.19 -21.43 22.71
CA LYS A 187 -5.06 -21.47 24.18
C LYS A 187 -3.63 -21.71 24.64
N ASN A 188 -2.91 -22.55 23.92
CA ASN A 188 -1.54 -22.94 24.28
C ASN A 188 -0.48 -22.08 23.55
N HIS A 189 -0.88 -21.10 22.73
CA HIS A 189 0.00 -20.35 21.83
C HIS A 189 0.85 -21.24 20.93
N ASP A 190 0.33 -22.41 20.56
CA ASP A 190 0.99 -23.40 19.72
C ASP A 190 0.47 -23.30 18.27
N TYR A 191 0.84 -22.23 17.61
CA TYR A 191 0.49 -21.97 16.22
C TYR A 191 1.32 -22.78 15.21
N GLY A 192 2.40 -23.40 15.70
CA GLY A 192 3.34 -24.21 14.91
C GLY A 192 2.94 -25.67 14.75
N SER A 193 2.05 -26.21 15.58
CA SER A 193 1.68 -27.62 15.56
C SER A 193 1.02 -28.04 14.26
N PRO A 194 1.24 -29.29 13.80
CA PRO A 194 0.58 -29.82 12.61
C PRO A 194 -0.95 -29.79 12.70
N ALA A 195 -1.51 -30.04 13.89
CA ALA A 195 -2.95 -30.02 14.12
C ALA A 195 -3.53 -28.62 13.92
N TYR A 196 -2.90 -27.57 14.49
CA TYR A 196 -3.34 -26.19 14.30
C TYR A 196 -3.20 -25.73 12.85
N LYS A 197 -2.05 -26.00 12.22
CA LYS A 197 -1.81 -25.65 10.81
C LYS A 197 -2.85 -26.25 9.88
N ASN A 198 -3.14 -27.55 10.01
CA ASN A 198 -4.16 -28.22 9.22
C ASN A 198 -5.56 -27.63 9.46
N ALA A 199 -5.92 -27.36 10.72
CA ALA A 199 -7.19 -26.78 11.06
C ALA A 199 -7.34 -25.35 10.50
N ASN A 200 -6.27 -24.58 10.54
CA ASN A 200 -6.23 -23.22 9.97
C ASN A 200 -6.35 -23.24 8.43
N GLU A 201 -5.71 -24.20 7.76
CA GLU A 201 -5.90 -24.41 6.31
C GLU A 201 -7.36 -24.72 5.97
N VAL A 202 -8.02 -25.56 6.75
CA VAL A 202 -9.47 -25.85 6.57
C VAL A 202 -10.29 -24.57 6.74
N PHE A 203 -10.01 -23.76 7.77
CA PHE A 203 -10.69 -22.49 7.99
C PHE A 203 -10.53 -21.56 6.78
N TYR A 204 -9.30 -21.30 6.33
CA TYR A 204 -9.05 -20.40 5.21
C TYR A 204 -9.59 -20.93 3.87
N LYS A 205 -9.62 -22.23 3.67
CA LYS A 205 -10.24 -22.84 2.49
C LYS A 205 -11.75 -22.58 2.42
N ASN A 206 -12.42 -22.54 3.57
CA ASN A 206 -13.87 -22.29 3.64
C ASN A 206 -14.21 -20.80 3.60
N PHE A 207 -13.45 -19.97 4.29
CA PHE A 207 -13.83 -18.57 4.56
C PHE A 207 -12.87 -17.52 3.99
N GLY A 208 -11.64 -17.89 3.66
CA GLY A 208 -10.61 -16.95 3.22
C GLY A 208 -10.53 -16.77 1.71
N VAL A 209 -10.13 -17.79 0.98
CA VAL A 209 -9.79 -17.67 -0.45
C VAL A 209 -10.56 -18.68 -1.29
N ARG A 210 -11.43 -18.19 -2.17
CA ARG A 210 -12.23 -19.06 -3.06
C ARG A 210 -11.44 -19.71 -4.20
N LYS A 211 -10.30 -19.11 -4.61
CA LYS A 211 -9.43 -19.62 -5.68
C LYS A 211 -7.99 -19.75 -5.17
N THR A 212 -7.44 -20.96 -5.27
CA THR A 212 -6.11 -21.30 -4.75
C THR A 212 -4.94 -20.92 -5.67
N LYS A 213 -5.18 -20.45 -6.89
CA LYS A 213 -4.14 -20.04 -7.83
C LYS A 213 -4.29 -18.58 -8.23
N LEU A 214 -3.59 -17.71 -7.52
CA LEU A 214 -3.26 -16.37 -7.97
C LEU A 214 -1.86 -16.45 -8.60
N THR A 215 -1.78 -16.96 -9.82
CA THR A 215 -0.53 -16.93 -10.60
C THR A 215 -0.55 -15.69 -11.47
N SER A 216 0.26 -14.71 -11.10
CA SER A 216 0.66 -13.67 -12.02
C SER A 216 2.02 -14.05 -12.59
N GLU A 217 2.14 -14.13 -13.92
CA GLU A 217 3.42 -14.33 -14.61
C GLU A 217 4.44 -13.22 -14.32
N LEU A 218 3.97 -12.09 -13.80
CA LEU A 218 4.78 -10.93 -13.41
C LEU A 218 5.54 -11.13 -12.10
N ASP A 219 5.15 -12.12 -11.28
CA ASP A 219 5.82 -12.38 -10.02
C ASP A 219 6.89 -13.46 -10.14
N THR A 220 8.08 -13.06 -10.52
CA THR A 220 9.29 -13.88 -10.49
C THR A 220 10.01 -13.80 -9.13
N SER A 221 9.43 -13.11 -8.14
CA SER A 221 10.13 -12.84 -6.88
C SER A 221 10.07 -14.00 -5.89
N THR A 222 11.15 -14.18 -5.16
CA THR A 222 11.26 -15.04 -3.98
C THR A 222 10.85 -14.32 -2.69
N ALA A 223 10.25 -13.13 -2.79
CA ALA A 223 9.86 -12.32 -1.65
C ALA A 223 8.85 -13.07 -0.76
N LYS A 224 9.18 -13.20 0.52
CA LYS A 224 8.36 -13.90 1.53
C LYS A 224 7.73 -12.88 2.47
N GLY A 225 6.55 -13.21 3.00
CA GLY A 225 5.97 -12.54 4.15
C GLY A 225 6.84 -12.73 5.40
N ASN A 226 6.62 -11.90 6.40
CA ASN A 226 7.30 -12.00 7.68
C ASN A 226 6.29 -12.36 8.77
N GLU A 227 6.32 -13.61 9.20
CA GLU A 227 5.41 -14.15 10.22
C GLU A 227 5.62 -13.53 11.61
N PHE A 228 6.78 -12.91 11.88
CA PHE A 228 7.04 -12.23 13.15
C PHE A 228 6.31 -10.89 13.32
N ILE A 229 5.73 -10.36 12.24
CA ILE A 229 4.99 -9.08 12.29
C ILE A 229 3.48 -9.33 12.47
N TYR A 230 3.06 -10.58 12.32
CA TYR A 230 1.64 -10.97 12.36
C TYR A 230 1.05 -11.00 13.75
#